data_95880afd66ea3b86fbe8100215c6f1ec
#
_entry.id   95880afd66ea3b86fbe8100215c6f1ec
#
_cell.length_a   1.000
_cell.length_b   1.000
_cell.length_c   1.000
_cell.angle_alpha   90.00
_cell.angle_beta   90.00
_cell.angle_gamma   90.00
#
_symmetry.space_group_name_H-M   'P 1'
#
loop_
_entity.id
_entity.type
_entity.pdbx_description
1 polymer ?
#
loop_
_entity_poly.entity_id
_entity_poly.type
_entity_poly.pdbx_seq_one_letter_code
_entity_poly.pdbx_strand_id
1 'polypeptide(L)'
;MTVLAALIALVGSLFFALGAALQQYEASGTAKPGLPALLRRPRWLAGGASILAGGGLHIVALGLGPLTVVQPMGVASLLFALPIAATLHGRRPSRRELTAAGVVAAGLIGLVLLVPESDGPTHLGPSGVATLLAVSGVASSLLWAGSKIASAAGRAALLATGSGVLYGATATLMRVLVDGAWNWWYLLALPVPALLALMMLQRAYAVGHFGVSFASLQIADPLTAVAFGALLLGEPLPSGIVPMAAAALAAAGTVALARTTPLEARH
;
A
#
# COMPACT_ATOMS: atom_id res chain seq x y z
N MET A 1 13.15 24.32 -6.63
CA MET A 1 13.00 22.91 -7.03
C MET A 1 12.24 22.11 -5.97
N THR A 2 12.62 22.14 -4.69
CA THR A 2 12.00 21.34 -3.61
C THR A 2 10.48 21.57 -3.44
N VAL A 3 10.02 22.83 -3.54
CA VAL A 3 8.57 23.14 -3.46
C VAL A 3 7.81 22.52 -4.63
N LEU A 4 8.38 22.58 -5.84
CA LEU A 4 7.77 21.98 -7.03
C LEU A 4 7.69 20.45 -6.89
N ALA A 5 8.74 19.81 -6.39
CA ALA A 5 8.75 18.37 -6.09
C ALA A 5 7.65 18.00 -5.09
N ALA A 6 7.50 18.76 -4.00
CA ALA A 6 6.45 18.55 -3.01
C ALA A 6 5.05 18.69 -3.62
N LEU A 7 4.81 19.70 -4.45
CA LEU A 7 3.52 19.91 -5.12
C LEU A 7 3.18 18.77 -6.09
N ILE A 8 4.15 18.34 -6.90
CA ILE A 8 3.97 17.21 -7.85
C ILE A 8 3.69 15.91 -7.07
N ALA A 9 4.43 15.65 -5.99
CA ALA A 9 4.21 14.48 -5.14
C ALA A 9 2.81 14.51 -4.49
N LEU A 10 2.35 15.68 -4.05
CA LEU A 10 1.02 15.85 -3.46
C LEU A 10 -0.08 15.61 -4.50
N VAL A 11 0.07 16.11 -5.73
CA VAL A 11 -0.83 15.80 -6.85
C VAL A 11 -0.81 14.32 -7.15
N GLY A 12 0.37 13.69 -7.18
CA GLY A 12 0.51 12.23 -7.33
C GLY A 12 -0.26 11.46 -6.26
N SER A 13 -0.18 11.91 -5.00
CA SER A 13 -0.93 11.31 -3.88
C SER A 13 -2.43 11.45 -4.03
N LEU A 14 -2.92 12.54 -4.61
CA LEU A 14 -4.33 12.72 -4.93
C LEU A 14 -4.79 11.72 -6.01
N PHE A 15 -3.98 11.48 -7.03
CA PHE A 15 -4.26 10.47 -8.06
C PHE A 15 -4.25 9.04 -7.47
N PHE A 16 -3.32 8.71 -6.59
CA PHE A 16 -3.35 7.43 -5.85
C PHE A 16 -4.64 7.27 -5.04
N ALA A 17 -5.01 8.31 -4.31
CA ALA A 17 -6.22 8.33 -3.50
C ALA A 17 -7.49 8.13 -4.33
N LEU A 18 -7.60 8.87 -5.44
CA LEU A 18 -8.71 8.75 -6.39
C LEU A 18 -8.77 7.34 -6.98
N GLY A 19 -7.63 6.82 -7.40
CA GLY A 19 -7.53 5.48 -7.98
C GLY A 19 -7.96 4.38 -7.00
N ALA A 20 -7.48 4.43 -5.77
CA ALA A 20 -7.85 3.48 -4.72
C ALA A 20 -9.35 3.56 -4.39
N ALA A 21 -9.90 4.77 -4.26
CA ALA A 21 -11.32 4.98 -3.97
C ALA A 21 -12.23 4.48 -5.11
N LEU A 22 -11.87 4.72 -6.38
CA LEU A 22 -12.61 4.22 -7.53
C LEU A 22 -12.58 2.68 -7.61
N GLN A 23 -11.42 2.08 -7.36
CA GLN A 23 -11.29 0.62 -7.34
C GLN A 23 -12.10 0.02 -6.21
N GLN A 24 -12.07 0.61 -5.01
CA GLN A 24 -12.88 0.15 -3.88
C GLN A 24 -14.37 0.29 -4.17
N TYR A 25 -14.80 1.41 -4.73
CA TYR A 25 -16.20 1.64 -5.08
C TYR A 25 -16.74 0.57 -6.01
N GLU A 26 -15.97 0.16 -7.02
CA GLU A 26 -16.37 -0.90 -7.95
C GLU A 26 -16.25 -2.30 -7.34
N ALA A 27 -15.25 -2.56 -6.50
CA ALA A 27 -15.07 -3.85 -5.84
C ALA A 27 -16.19 -4.11 -4.81
N SER A 28 -16.56 -3.10 -4.01
CA SER A 28 -17.64 -3.22 -3.01
C SER A 28 -19.03 -3.43 -3.61
N GLY A 29 -19.24 -3.01 -4.86
CA GLY A 29 -20.47 -3.24 -5.62
C GLY A 29 -20.53 -4.58 -6.35
N THR A 30 -19.60 -5.52 -6.09
CA THR A 30 -19.50 -6.77 -6.82
C THR A 30 -19.57 -7.96 -5.85
N ALA A 31 -20.58 -8.81 -5.96
CA ALA A 31 -20.78 -9.97 -5.08
C ALA A 31 -19.57 -10.96 -5.11
N LYS A 32 -18.90 -11.08 -6.24
CA LYS A 32 -17.67 -11.87 -6.41
C LYS A 32 -16.65 -11.03 -7.19
N PRO A 33 -15.79 -10.26 -6.50
CA PRO A 33 -14.79 -9.41 -7.16
C PRO A 33 -13.67 -10.26 -7.76
N GLY A 34 -13.95 -10.88 -8.90
CA GLY A 34 -12.93 -11.51 -9.73
C GLY A 34 -12.29 -10.46 -10.66
N LEU A 35 -10.98 -10.52 -10.85
CA LEU A 35 -10.26 -9.59 -11.70
C LEU A 35 -10.87 -9.46 -13.12
N PRO A 36 -11.34 -10.56 -13.79
CA PRO A 36 -11.97 -10.44 -15.11
C PRO A 36 -13.27 -9.61 -15.11
N ALA A 37 -14.03 -9.64 -14.02
CA ALA A 37 -15.25 -8.85 -13.88
C ALA A 37 -14.94 -7.36 -13.66
N LEU A 38 -13.91 -7.07 -12.88
CA LEU A 38 -13.46 -5.70 -12.60
C LEU A 38 -12.81 -5.05 -13.82
N LEU A 39 -12.06 -5.79 -14.63
CA LEU A 39 -11.44 -5.31 -15.87
C LEU A 39 -12.48 -4.85 -16.91
N ARG A 40 -13.74 -5.25 -16.81
CA ARG A 40 -14.84 -4.79 -17.68
C ARG A 40 -15.50 -3.50 -17.16
N ARG A 41 -15.08 -2.97 -16.02
CA ARG A 41 -15.67 -1.78 -15.40
C ARG A 41 -14.83 -0.54 -15.69
N PRO A 42 -15.36 0.44 -16.44
CA PRO A 42 -14.57 1.60 -16.85
C PRO A 42 -14.08 2.44 -15.68
N ARG A 43 -14.87 2.57 -14.61
CA ARG A 43 -14.42 3.27 -13.40
C ARG A 43 -13.28 2.56 -12.69
N TRP A 44 -13.26 1.23 -12.67
CA TRP A 44 -12.16 0.46 -12.10
C TRP A 44 -10.87 0.65 -12.92
N LEU A 45 -11.00 0.65 -14.26
CA LEU A 45 -9.87 0.94 -15.16
C LEU A 45 -9.37 2.39 -15.01
N ALA A 46 -10.29 3.36 -14.88
CA ALA A 46 -9.93 4.75 -14.58
C ALA A 46 -9.20 4.86 -13.23
N GLY A 47 -9.60 4.06 -12.25
CA GLY A 47 -8.89 3.93 -10.97
C GLY A 47 -7.47 3.42 -11.15
N GLY A 48 -7.28 2.37 -11.97
CA GLY A 48 -5.95 1.85 -12.32
C GLY A 48 -5.09 2.88 -13.05
N ALA A 49 -5.66 3.57 -14.04
CA ALA A 49 -4.98 4.65 -14.76
C ALA A 49 -4.57 5.81 -13.82
N SER A 50 -5.44 6.17 -12.86
CA SER A 50 -5.11 7.17 -11.84
C SER A 50 -3.94 6.72 -10.97
N ILE A 51 -3.89 5.47 -10.53
CA ILE A 51 -2.76 4.92 -9.76
C ILE A 51 -1.46 5.02 -10.57
N LEU A 52 -1.49 4.65 -11.85
CA LEU A 52 -0.32 4.75 -12.73
C LEU A 52 0.13 6.20 -12.92
N ALA A 53 -0.82 7.13 -13.13
CA ALA A 53 -0.52 8.56 -13.23
C ALA A 53 0.09 9.10 -11.92
N GLY A 54 -0.47 8.71 -10.77
CA GLY A 54 0.07 9.04 -9.45
C GLY A 54 1.50 8.53 -9.27
N GLY A 55 1.76 7.28 -9.67
CA GLY A 55 3.11 6.69 -9.66
C GLY A 55 4.09 7.42 -10.54
N GLY A 56 3.69 7.76 -11.76
CA GLY A 56 4.51 8.56 -12.68
C GLY A 56 4.86 9.94 -12.12
N LEU A 57 3.87 10.64 -11.54
CA LEU A 57 4.09 11.93 -10.89
C LEU A 57 5.04 11.80 -9.68
N HIS A 58 4.92 10.71 -8.91
CA HIS A 58 5.80 10.45 -7.78
C HIS A 58 7.25 10.25 -8.22
N ILE A 59 7.48 9.49 -9.30
CA ILE A 59 8.80 9.31 -9.91
C ILE A 59 9.38 10.65 -10.38
N VAL A 60 8.57 11.48 -11.06
CA VAL A 60 8.99 12.82 -11.48
C VAL A 60 9.36 13.68 -10.27
N ALA A 61 8.58 13.63 -9.20
CA ALA A 61 8.86 14.37 -7.97
C ALA A 61 10.20 13.97 -7.34
N LEU A 62 10.52 12.66 -7.33
CA LEU A 62 11.80 12.13 -6.85
C LEU A 62 13.00 12.63 -7.68
N GLY A 63 12.80 12.84 -8.97
CA GLY A 63 13.84 13.46 -9.83
C GLY A 63 14.04 14.96 -9.60
N LEU A 64 13.11 15.64 -8.93
CA LEU A 64 13.12 17.08 -8.70
C LEU A 64 13.43 17.50 -7.26
N GLY A 65 13.37 16.59 -6.30
CA GLY A 65 13.57 16.91 -4.89
C GLY A 65 13.98 15.71 -4.05
N PRO A 66 14.48 15.99 -2.82
CA PRO A 66 14.98 14.94 -1.94
C PRO A 66 13.85 14.01 -1.46
N LEU A 67 14.22 12.75 -1.26
CA LEU A 67 13.34 11.67 -0.80
C LEU A 67 12.60 12.04 0.51
N THR A 68 13.31 12.72 1.43
CA THR A 68 12.77 13.19 2.72
C THR A 68 11.59 14.15 2.59
N VAL A 69 11.44 14.81 1.44
CA VAL A 69 10.30 15.69 1.14
C VAL A 69 9.22 14.93 0.37
N VAL A 70 9.60 14.12 -0.62
CA VAL A 70 8.66 13.46 -1.53
C VAL A 70 7.91 12.31 -0.86
N GLN A 71 8.60 11.50 -0.04
CA GLN A 71 7.98 10.33 0.61
C GLN A 71 6.84 10.69 1.59
N PRO A 72 6.97 11.69 2.49
CA PRO A 72 5.84 12.10 3.34
C PRO A 72 4.63 12.59 2.54
N MET A 73 4.85 13.19 1.36
CA MET A 73 3.74 13.58 0.49
C MET A 73 2.96 12.36 -0.04
N GLY A 74 3.63 11.23 -0.29
CA GLY A 74 2.97 9.97 -0.67
C GLY A 74 1.97 9.49 0.37
N VAL A 75 2.29 9.66 1.66
CA VAL A 75 1.39 9.30 2.77
C VAL A 75 0.11 10.14 2.79
N ALA A 76 0.13 11.36 2.23
CA ALA A 76 -1.06 12.20 2.12
C ALA A 76 -2.19 11.53 1.30
N SER A 77 -1.87 10.52 0.48
CA SER A 77 -2.88 9.72 -0.23
C SER A 77 -3.93 9.13 0.70
N LEU A 78 -3.57 8.74 1.93
CA LEU A 78 -4.52 8.23 2.93
C LEU A 78 -5.52 9.31 3.37
N LEU A 79 -5.04 10.55 3.54
CA LEU A 79 -5.89 11.67 3.95
C LEU A 79 -6.86 12.10 2.84
N PHE A 80 -6.48 11.97 1.58
CA PHE A 80 -7.34 12.23 0.42
C PHE A 80 -8.31 11.07 0.13
N ALA A 81 -7.86 9.83 0.31
CA ALA A 81 -8.61 8.64 -0.08
C ALA A 81 -9.92 8.49 0.71
N LEU A 82 -9.92 8.76 2.01
CA LEU A 82 -11.11 8.66 2.86
C LEU A 82 -12.23 9.65 2.46
N PRO A 83 -11.97 10.96 2.28
CA PRO A 83 -12.98 11.88 1.78
C PRO A 83 -13.50 11.51 0.39
N ILE A 84 -12.61 11.12 -0.52
CA ILE A 84 -12.99 10.71 -1.89
C ILE A 84 -13.89 9.47 -1.84
N ALA A 85 -13.51 8.43 -1.11
CA ALA A 85 -14.33 7.23 -0.97
C ALA A 85 -15.69 7.54 -0.32
N ALA A 86 -15.71 8.34 0.74
CA ALA A 86 -16.95 8.75 1.39
C ALA A 86 -17.89 9.46 0.43
N THR A 87 -17.38 10.39 -0.38
CA THR A 87 -18.20 11.13 -1.36
C THR A 87 -18.72 10.22 -2.48
N LEU A 88 -17.93 9.26 -2.95
CA LEU A 88 -18.37 8.25 -3.93
C LEU A 88 -19.54 7.41 -3.40
N HIS A 89 -19.57 7.17 -2.09
CA HIS A 89 -20.67 6.47 -1.40
C HIS A 89 -21.78 7.41 -0.91
N GLY A 90 -21.80 8.68 -1.32
CA GLY A 90 -22.85 9.66 -0.98
C GLY A 90 -22.83 10.12 0.48
N ARG A 91 -21.74 9.94 1.21
CA ARG A 91 -21.58 10.34 2.60
C ARG A 91 -20.44 11.35 2.81
N ARG A 92 -20.37 11.93 4.01
CA ARG A 92 -19.24 12.74 4.45
C ARG A 92 -18.43 11.98 5.49
N PRO A 93 -17.08 12.05 5.45
CA PRO A 93 -16.25 11.42 6.47
C PRO A 93 -16.50 12.11 7.83
N SER A 94 -16.54 11.32 8.89
CA SER A 94 -16.67 11.85 10.24
C SER A 94 -15.35 12.44 10.73
N ARG A 95 -15.41 13.35 11.71
CA ARG A 95 -14.19 13.88 12.34
C ARG A 95 -13.32 12.77 12.97
N ARG A 96 -13.97 11.73 13.51
CA ARG A 96 -13.27 10.58 14.10
C ARG A 96 -12.49 9.78 13.05
N GLU A 97 -13.07 9.57 11.86
CA GLU A 97 -12.39 8.92 10.74
C GLU A 97 -11.17 9.73 10.28
N LEU A 98 -11.33 11.06 10.11
CA LEU A 98 -10.25 11.95 9.70
C LEU A 98 -9.12 12.00 10.76
N THR A 99 -9.47 12.05 12.05
CA THR A 99 -8.48 12.00 13.13
C THR A 99 -7.72 10.68 13.13
N ALA A 100 -8.43 9.55 13.00
CA ALA A 100 -7.80 8.23 12.93
C ALA A 100 -6.86 8.11 11.72
N ALA A 101 -7.28 8.61 10.55
CA ALA A 101 -6.41 8.68 9.37
C ALA A 101 -5.18 9.57 9.58
N GLY A 102 -5.34 10.70 10.27
CA GLY A 102 -4.23 11.56 10.67
C GLY A 102 -3.21 10.85 11.57
N VAL A 103 -3.70 10.04 12.50
CA VAL A 103 -2.83 9.21 13.37
C VAL A 103 -2.06 8.17 12.56
N VAL A 104 -2.72 7.48 11.61
CA VAL A 104 -2.03 6.55 10.69
C VAL A 104 -0.98 7.29 9.88
N ALA A 105 -1.35 8.43 9.28
CA ALA A 105 -0.43 9.22 8.46
C ALA A 105 0.79 9.70 9.27
N ALA A 106 0.61 10.16 10.50
CA ALA A 106 1.71 10.56 11.38
C ALA A 106 2.67 9.40 11.67
N GLY A 107 2.13 8.21 11.98
CA GLY A 107 2.92 6.99 12.17
C GLY A 107 3.68 6.59 10.91
N LEU A 108 3.03 6.62 9.74
CA LEU A 108 3.67 6.30 8.45
C LEU A 108 4.77 7.29 8.07
N ILE A 109 4.55 8.60 8.26
CA ILE A 109 5.58 9.62 8.05
C ILE A 109 6.79 9.34 8.96
N GLY A 110 6.54 9.04 10.24
CA GLY A 110 7.61 8.65 11.17
C GLY A 110 8.39 7.43 10.69
N LEU A 111 7.71 6.38 10.21
CA LEU A 111 8.37 5.18 9.66
C LEU A 111 9.22 5.52 8.43
N VAL A 112 8.64 6.24 7.48
CA VAL A 112 9.29 6.59 6.21
C VAL A 112 10.56 7.44 6.42
N LEU A 113 10.50 8.41 7.33
CA LEU A 113 11.64 9.29 7.62
C LEU A 113 12.76 8.60 8.41
N LEU A 114 12.49 7.45 9.01
CA LEU A 114 13.43 6.69 9.84
C LEU A 114 14.07 5.50 9.09
N VAL A 115 13.63 5.21 7.87
CA VAL A 115 14.29 4.18 7.03
C VAL A 115 15.64 4.70 6.58
N PRO A 116 16.76 4.03 6.93
CA PRO A 116 18.07 4.43 6.47
C PRO A 116 18.19 4.31 4.94
N GLU A 117 18.89 5.27 4.32
CA GLU A 117 19.27 5.12 2.93
C GLU A 117 20.32 4.02 2.80
N SER A 118 20.22 3.21 1.76
CA SER A 118 21.15 2.13 1.48
C SER A 118 21.82 2.40 0.13
N ASP A 119 23.14 2.63 0.15
CA ASP A 119 23.96 2.97 -1.02
C ASP A 119 24.60 1.73 -1.68
N GLY A 120 24.32 0.53 -1.19
CA GLY A 120 24.93 -0.71 -1.67
C GLY A 120 24.28 -1.25 -2.95
N PRO A 121 25.07 -1.88 -3.84
CA PRO A 121 24.52 -2.60 -4.97
C PRO A 121 23.63 -3.74 -4.48
N THR A 122 22.40 -3.75 -4.93
CA THR A 122 21.42 -4.76 -4.53
C THR A 122 21.51 -5.97 -5.46
N HIS A 123 21.97 -7.09 -4.93
CA HIS A 123 22.00 -8.36 -5.66
C HIS A 123 21.18 -9.42 -4.94
N LEU A 124 20.22 -9.99 -5.63
CA LEU A 124 19.42 -11.10 -5.14
C LEU A 124 19.62 -12.32 -6.06
N GLY A 125 20.30 -13.35 -5.59
CA GLY A 125 20.43 -14.57 -6.36
C GLY A 125 19.11 -15.32 -6.55
N PRO A 126 19.04 -16.35 -7.42
CA PRO A 126 17.83 -17.14 -7.64
C PRO A 126 17.22 -17.73 -6.37
N SER A 127 18.05 -18.16 -5.43
CA SER A 127 17.61 -18.65 -4.11
C SER A 127 16.96 -17.55 -3.28
N GLY A 128 17.50 -16.32 -3.31
CA GLY A 128 16.92 -15.16 -2.64
C GLY A 128 15.55 -14.79 -3.21
N VAL A 129 15.40 -14.79 -4.54
CA VAL A 129 14.10 -14.59 -5.21
C VAL A 129 13.11 -15.69 -4.80
N ALA A 130 13.53 -16.96 -4.82
CA ALA A 130 12.68 -18.07 -4.40
C ALA A 130 12.25 -17.93 -2.91
N THR A 131 13.17 -17.53 -2.03
CA THR A 131 12.89 -17.27 -0.61
C THR A 131 11.90 -16.11 -0.45
N LEU A 132 12.10 -14.99 -1.15
CA LEU A 132 11.20 -13.84 -1.11
C LEU A 132 9.78 -14.24 -1.54
N LEU A 133 9.65 -14.97 -2.67
CA LEU A 133 8.35 -15.41 -3.17
C LEU A 133 7.70 -16.44 -2.23
N ALA A 134 8.46 -17.36 -1.68
CA ALA A 134 7.95 -18.37 -0.74
C ALA A 134 7.49 -17.72 0.56
N VAL A 135 8.31 -16.87 1.17
CA VAL A 135 7.96 -16.21 2.46
C VAL A 135 6.75 -15.29 2.28
N SER A 136 6.75 -14.44 1.23
CA SER A 136 5.60 -13.54 0.98
C SER A 136 4.34 -14.32 0.63
N GLY A 137 4.45 -15.40 -0.15
CA GLY A 137 3.35 -16.28 -0.50
C GLY A 137 2.76 -17.01 0.71
N VAL A 138 3.60 -17.58 1.58
CA VAL A 138 3.17 -18.24 2.81
C VAL A 138 2.51 -17.24 3.77
N ALA A 139 3.16 -16.11 4.04
CA ALA A 139 2.60 -15.06 4.92
C ALA A 139 1.24 -14.58 4.43
N SER A 140 1.11 -14.28 3.14
CA SER A 140 -0.15 -13.82 2.55
C SER A 140 -1.22 -14.92 2.56
N SER A 141 -0.84 -16.19 2.38
CA SER A 141 -1.76 -17.32 2.48
C SER A 141 -2.30 -17.53 3.90
N LEU A 142 -1.44 -17.37 4.91
CA LEU A 142 -1.84 -17.43 6.32
C LEU A 142 -2.81 -16.28 6.68
N LEU A 143 -2.50 -15.05 6.23
CA LEU A 143 -3.37 -13.89 6.40
C LEU A 143 -4.72 -14.08 5.70
N TRP A 144 -4.72 -14.63 4.49
CA TRP A 144 -5.95 -14.98 3.78
C TRP A 144 -6.75 -16.07 4.51
N ALA A 145 -6.10 -17.10 5.04
CA ALA A 145 -6.78 -18.13 5.82
C ALA A 145 -7.39 -17.55 7.11
N GLY A 146 -6.63 -16.74 7.85
CA GLY A 146 -7.12 -16.03 9.05
C GLY A 146 -8.29 -15.09 8.75
N SER A 147 -8.32 -14.49 7.55
CA SER A 147 -9.41 -13.61 7.13
C SER A 147 -10.78 -14.30 7.07
N LYS A 148 -10.83 -15.64 6.93
CA LYS A 148 -12.08 -16.40 6.84
C LYS A 148 -12.84 -16.48 8.16
N ILE A 149 -12.14 -16.38 9.29
CA ILE A 149 -12.71 -16.46 10.65
C ILE A 149 -12.78 -15.12 11.35
N ALA A 150 -12.27 -14.06 10.72
CA ALA A 150 -12.23 -12.71 11.28
C ALA A 150 -13.55 -11.95 11.08
N SER A 151 -13.80 -10.94 11.92
CA SER A 151 -14.86 -9.94 11.71
C SER A 151 -14.69 -9.22 10.37
N ALA A 152 -15.71 -8.51 9.89
CA ALA A 152 -15.64 -7.80 8.62
C ALA A 152 -14.43 -6.83 8.55
N ALA A 153 -14.22 -6.00 9.57
CA ALA A 153 -13.07 -5.11 9.64
C ALA A 153 -11.74 -5.88 9.72
N GLY A 154 -11.68 -6.96 10.52
CA GLY A 154 -10.53 -7.84 10.61
C GLY A 154 -10.21 -8.53 9.29
N ARG A 155 -11.25 -8.98 8.57
CA ARG A 155 -11.12 -9.57 7.24
C ARG A 155 -10.53 -8.58 6.24
N ALA A 156 -11.04 -7.35 6.23
CA ALA A 156 -10.52 -6.27 5.39
C ALA A 156 -9.05 -5.98 5.71
N ALA A 157 -8.70 -5.87 7.01
CA ALA A 157 -7.33 -5.64 7.46
C ALA A 157 -6.39 -6.77 7.04
N LEU A 158 -6.74 -8.04 7.32
CA LEU A 158 -5.88 -9.19 7.02
C LEU A 158 -5.65 -9.37 5.51
N LEU A 159 -6.69 -9.19 4.69
CA LEU A 159 -6.55 -9.26 3.24
C LEU A 159 -5.68 -8.12 2.70
N ALA A 160 -5.86 -6.90 3.21
CA ALA A 160 -5.07 -5.75 2.81
C ALA A 160 -3.62 -5.84 3.29
N THR A 161 -3.37 -6.35 4.51
CA THR A 161 -2.02 -6.64 5.00
C THR A 161 -1.32 -7.68 4.12
N GLY A 162 -2.01 -8.77 3.76
CA GLY A 162 -1.47 -9.77 2.83
C GLY A 162 -1.16 -9.20 1.45
N SER A 163 -1.99 -8.28 0.96
CA SER A 163 -1.70 -7.51 -0.25
C SER A 163 -0.44 -6.66 -0.08
N GLY A 164 -0.30 -5.95 1.05
CA GLY A 164 0.88 -5.13 1.34
C GLY A 164 2.16 -5.97 1.42
N VAL A 165 2.10 -7.16 2.02
CA VAL A 165 3.24 -8.11 2.02
C VAL A 165 3.69 -8.46 0.60
N LEU A 166 2.75 -8.73 -0.30
CA LEU A 166 3.06 -9.04 -1.70
C LEU A 166 3.53 -7.81 -2.49
N TYR A 167 2.99 -6.61 -2.22
CA TYR A 167 3.49 -5.37 -2.84
C TYR A 167 4.89 -5.03 -2.33
N GLY A 168 5.19 -5.20 -1.04
CA GLY A 168 6.54 -5.02 -0.49
C GLY A 168 7.55 -5.98 -1.12
N ALA A 169 7.15 -7.25 -1.36
CA ALA A 169 7.95 -8.19 -2.14
C ALA A 169 8.16 -7.70 -3.59
N THR A 170 7.10 -7.17 -4.23
CA THR A 170 7.18 -6.59 -5.58
C THR A 170 8.13 -5.39 -5.60
N ALA A 171 8.04 -4.50 -4.60
CA ALA A 171 8.90 -3.33 -4.47
C ALA A 171 10.37 -3.73 -4.31
N THR A 172 10.65 -4.77 -3.50
CA THR A 172 12.01 -5.32 -3.34
C THR A 172 12.56 -5.88 -4.66
N LEU A 173 11.76 -6.65 -5.41
CA LEU A 173 12.16 -7.16 -6.73
C LEU A 173 12.40 -6.02 -7.73
N MET A 174 11.52 -4.99 -7.71
CA MET A 174 11.67 -3.82 -8.59
C MET A 174 12.96 -3.06 -8.28
N ARG A 175 13.28 -2.89 -6.99
CA ARG A 175 14.53 -2.24 -6.56
C ARG A 175 15.75 -3.00 -7.07
N VAL A 176 15.80 -4.32 -6.88
CA VAL A 176 16.90 -5.17 -7.39
C VAL A 176 17.02 -5.06 -8.92
N LEU A 177 15.89 -4.94 -9.62
CA LEU A 177 15.89 -4.80 -11.08
C LEU A 177 16.44 -3.42 -11.53
N VAL A 178 16.14 -2.34 -10.79
CA VAL A 178 16.54 -0.97 -11.15
C VAL A 178 17.98 -0.67 -10.74
N ASP A 179 18.38 -1.05 -9.51
CA ASP A 179 19.67 -0.70 -8.92
C ASP A 179 20.76 -1.74 -9.21
N GLY A 180 20.37 -2.98 -9.53
CA GLY A 180 21.25 -4.10 -9.71
C GLY A 180 21.53 -4.45 -11.17
N ALA A 181 21.89 -5.69 -11.42
CA ALA A 181 22.04 -6.20 -12.77
C ALA A 181 20.66 -6.48 -13.37
N TRP A 182 20.36 -5.82 -14.48
CA TRP A 182 19.21 -6.13 -15.31
C TRP A 182 19.20 -7.63 -15.64
N ASN A 183 18.22 -8.37 -15.09
CA ASN A 183 18.10 -9.79 -15.30
C ASN A 183 16.65 -10.17 -15.59
N TRP A 184 16.45 -10.93 -16.67
CA TRP A 184 15.13 -11.35 -17.14
C TRP A 184 14.34 -12.20 -16.09
N TRP A 185 15.03 -12.91 -15.19
CA TRP A 185 14.40 -13.66 -14.11
C TRP A 185 13.58 -12.78 -13.16
N TYR A 186 14.05 -11.57 -12.87
CA TYR A 186 13.29 -10.62 -12.04
C TYR A 186 12.02 -10.14 -12.75
N LEU A 187 12.11 -9.92 -14.09
CA LEU A 187 10.95 -9.55 -14.89
C LEU A 187 9.88 -10.64 -14.90
N LEU A 188 10.27 -11.92 -14.91
CA LEU A 188 9.36 -13.06 -14.82
C LEU A 188 8.80 -13.26 -13.41
N ALA A 189 9.60 -12.98 -12.38
CA ALA A 189 9.19 -13.13 -10.98
C ALA A 189 8.23 -12.04 -10.52
N LEU A 190 8.41 -10.80 -11.00
CA LEU A 190 7.70 -9.60 -10.54
C LEU A 190 6.18 -9.65 -10.72
N PRO A 191 5.60 -10.13 -11.84
CA PRO A 191 4.15 -10.17 -12.02
C PRO A 191 3.42 -11.07 -11.01
N VAL A 192 4.07 -12.09 -10.50
CA VAL A 192 3.44 -13.07 -9.61
C VAL A 192 2.96 -12.42 -8.30
N PRO A 193 3.85 -11.82 -7.47
CA PRO A 193 3.41 -11.17 -6.25
C PRO A 193 2.54 -9.93 -6.55
N ALA A 194 2.80 -9.18 -7.63
CA ALA A 194 2.00 -8.00 -8.00
C ALA A 194 0.54 -8.35 -8.30
N LEU A 195 0.29 -9.39 -9.10
CA LEU A 195 -1.08 -9.85 -9.42
C LEU A 195 -1.80 -10.43 -8.21
N LEU A 196 -1.10 -11.22 -7.39
CA LEU A 196 -1.67 -11.76 -6.15
C LEU A 196 -2.00 -10.64 -5.16
N ALA A 197 -1.13 -9.63 -5.03
CA ALA A 197 -1.37 -8.44 -4.24
C ALA A 197 -2.63 -7.71 -4.70
N LEU A 198 -2.75 -7.43 -6.00
CA LEU A 198 -3.93 -6.80 -6.56
C LEU A 198 -5.20 -7.61 -6.27
N MET A 199 -5.17 -8.94 -6.47
CA MET A 199 -6.32 -9.79 -6.19
C MET A 199 -6.74 -9.77 -4.72
N MET A 200 -5.77 -9.80 -3.78
CA MET A 200 -6.06 -9.71 -2.35
C MET A 200 -6.62 -8.34 -1.98
N LEU A 201 -6.07 -7.27 -2.54
CA LEU A 201 -6.54 -5.91 -2.32
C LEU A 201 -7.98 -5.72 -2.81
N GLN A 202 -8.32 -6.21 -4.00
CA GLN A 202 -9.70 -6.13 -4.50
C GLN A 202 -10.69 -6.89 -3.60
N ARG A 203 -10.26 -8.01 -3.02
CA ARG A 203 -11.07 -8.74 -2.02
C ARG A 203 -11.20 -7.97 -0.71
N ALA A 204 -10.15 -7.29 -0.26
CA ALA A 204 -10.22 -6.41 0.91
C ALA A 204 -11.20 -5.26 0.68
N TYR A 205 -11.12 -4.61 -0.47
CA TYR A 205 -12.03 -3.52 -0.87
C TYR A 205 -13.49 -3.98 -0.96
N ALA A 206 -13.74 -5.20 -1.44
CA ALA A 206 -15.08 -5.76 -1.52
C ALA A 206 -15.74 -6.01 -0.16
N VAL A 207 -14.97 -6.12 0.92
CA VAL A 207 -15.53 -6.21 2.29
C VAL A 207 -16.21 -4.91 2.71
N GLY A 208 -15.82 -3.75 2.13
CA GLY A 208 -16.48 -2.47 2.36
C GLY A 208 -15.92 -1.63 3.52
N HIS A 209 -14.80 -2.02 4.13
CA HIS A 209 -14.07 -1.22 5.12
C HIS A 209 -12.85 -0.53 4.46
N PHE A 210 -13.10 0.48 3.63
CA PHE A 210 -12.06 1.11 2.82
C PHE A 210 -10.92 1.69 3.65
N GLY A 211 -11.21 2.50 4.67
CA GLY A 211 -10.18 3.14 5.49
C GLY A 211 -9.24 2.13 6.15
N VAL A 212 -9.80 1.01 6.65
CA VAL A 212 -9.01 -0.09 7.24
C VAL A 212 -8.16 -0.77 6.18
N SER A 213 -8.75 -1.11 5.03
CA SER A 213 -8.03 -1.79 3.94
C SER A 213 -6.88 -0.93 3.43
N PHE A 214 -7.14 0.35 3.18
CA PHE A 214 -6.14 1.25 2.63
C PHE A 214 -5.02 1.55 3.64
N ALA A 215 -5.36 1.80 4.93
CA ALA A 215 -4.37 1.99 5.97
C ALA A 215 -3.50 0.75 6.20
N SER A 216 -4.11 -0.45 6.25
CA SER A 216 -3.37 -1.71 6.42
C SER A 216 -2.40 -1.97 5.27
N LEU A 217 -2.82 -1.70 4.04
CA LEU A 217 -1.96 -1.77 2.86
C LEU A 217 -0.77 -0.81 2.98
N GLN A 218 -1.04 0.46 3.28
CA GLN A 218 -0.04 1.52 3.36
C GLN A 218 1.00 1.31 4.46
N ILE A 219 0.67 0.54 5.50
CA ILE A 219 1.59 0.14 6.57
C ILE A 219 2.36 -1.13 6.17
N ALA A 220 1.67 -2.15 5.69
CA ALA A 220 2.26 -3.46 5.42
C ALA A 220 3.27 -3.43 4.27
N ASP A 221 3.00 -2.66 3.21
CA ASP A 221 3.88 -2.54 2.05
C ASP A 221 5.29 -2.04 2.43
N PRO A 222 5.50 -0.85 3.00
CA PRO A 222 6.83 -0.37 3.34
C PRO A 222 7.49 -1.21 4.44
N LEU A 223 6.74 -1.68 5.45
CA LEU A 223 7.32 -2.54 6.49
C LEU A 223 7.86 -3.84 5.90
N THR A 224 7.17 -4.43 4.96
CA THR A 224 7.61 -5.68 4.30
C THR A 224 8.79 -5.40 3.37
N ALA A 225 8.79 -4.29 2.62
CA ALA A 225 9.93 -3.90 1.79
C ALA A 225 11.19 -3.70 2.62
N VAL A 226 11.09 -3.01 3.77
CA VAL A 226 12.20 -2.84 4.73
C VAL A 226 12.66 -4.19 5.30
N ALA A 227 11.72 -5.07 5.66
CA ALA A 227 12.06 -6.39 6.21
C ALA A 227 12.81 -7.24 5.17
N PHE A 228 12.35 -7.29 3.92
CA PHE A 228 13.04 -8.01 2.86
C PHE A 228 14.37 -7.34 2.47
N GLY A 229 14.44 -6.02 2.47
CA GLY A 229 15.69 -5.27 2.29
C GLY A 229 16.73 -5.70 3.33
N ALA A 230 16.35 -5.73 4.59
CA ALA A 230 17.27 -6.13 5.66
C ALA A 230 17.63 -7.62 5.61
N LEU A 231 16.64 -8.51 5.42
CA LEU A 231 16.87 -9.96 5.50
C LEU A 231 17.57 -10.55 4.27
N LEU A 232 17.30 -10.00 3.09
CA LEU A 232 17.76 -10.56 1.81
C LEU A 232 18.83 -9.71 1.12
N LEU A 233 18.84 -8.39 1.36
CA LEU A 233 19.81 -7.48 0.75
C LEU A 233 20.85 -6.96 1.75
N GLY A 234 20.71 -7.30 3.04
CA GLY A 234 21.65 -6.88 4.09
C GLY A 234 21.54 -5.38 4.44
N GLU A 235 20.40 -4.75 4.17
CA GLU A 235 20.18 -3.34 4.45
C GLU A 235 20.04 -3.09 5.97
N PRO A 236 20.46 -1.91 6.43
CA PRO A 236 20.33 -1.57 7.86
C PRO A 236 18.85 -1.43 8.25
N LEU A 237 18.46 -2.09 9.35
CA LEU A 237 17.13 -1.89 9.93
C LEU A 237 17.08 -0.58 10.71
N PRO A 238 15.96 0.15 10.65
CA PRO A 238 15.71 1.24 11.56
C PRO A 238 15.78 0.71 13.00
N SER A 239 16.68 1.25 13.82
CA SER A 239 16.90 0.80 15.19
C SER A 239 16.41 1.82 16.22
N GLY A 240 16.03 1.34 17.39
CA GLY A 240 15.62 2.17 18.50
C GLY A 240 14.11 2.22 18.73
N ILE A 241 13.69 2.99 19.74
CA ILE A 241 12.30 3.07 20.19
C ILE A 241 11.40 3.89 19.23
N VAL A 242 11.99 4.83 18.48
CA VAL A 242 11.23 5.77 17.65
C VAL A 242 10.55 5.08 16.46
N PRO A 243 11.21 4.20 15.68
CA PRO A 243 10.54 3.42 14.63
C PRO A 243 9.44 2.51 15.17
N MET A 244 9.67 1.89 16.34
CA MET A 244 8.66 1.05 16.98
C MET A 244 7.44 1.86 17.43
N ALA A 245 7.66 3.05 17.98
CA ALA A 245 6.57 3.96 18.37
C ALA A 245 5.79 4.45 17.13
N ALA A 246 6.47 4.75 16.03
CA ALA A 246 5.84 5.15 14.76
C ALA A 246 4.98 4.01 14.19
N ALA A 247 5.49 2.78 14.18
CA ALA A 247 4.72 1.60 13.77
C ALA A 247 3.50 1.35 14.67
N ALA A 248 3.68 1.45 15.99
CA ALA A 248 2.59 1.31 16.94
C ALA A 248 1.52 2.39 16.77
N LEU A 249 1.92 3.63 16.51
CA LEU A 249 1.02 4.75 16.22
C LEU A 249 0.19 4.48 14.94
N ALA A 250 0.83 4.04 13.86
CA ALA A 250 0.14 3.68 12.63
C ALA A 250 -0.86 2.54 12.85
N ALA A 251 -0.46 1.49 13.58
CA ALA A 251 -1.33 0.37 13.93
C ALA A 251 -2.52 0.81 14.79
N ALA A 252 -2.30 1.65 15.80
CA ALA A 252 -3.37 2.19 16.66
C ALA A 252 -4.38 3.02 15.85
N GLY A 253 -3.90 3.86 14.93
CA GLY A 253 -4.74 4.61 14.00
C GLY A 253 -5.59 3.71 13.10
N THR A 254 -5.03 2.58 12.62
CA THR A 254 -5.77 1.60 11.81
C THR A 254 -6.87 0.91 12.63
N VAL A 255 -6.59 0.56 13.90
CA VAL A 255 -7.62 0.03 14.81
C VAL A 255 -8.71 1.07 15.07
N ALA A 256 -8.35 2.35 15.22
CA ALA A 256 -9.32 3.45 15.35
C ALA A 256 -10.18 3.58 14.09
N LEU A 257 -9.60 3.50 12.89
CA LEU A 257 -10.34 3.47 11.61
C LEU A 257 -11.32 2.29 11.57
N ALA A 258 -10.89 1.10 12.01
CA ALA A 258 -11.77 -0.08 12.05
C ALA A 258 -13.01 0.11 12.92
N ARG A 259 -12.93 0.96 13.94
CA ARG A 259 -14.03 1.26 14.88
C ARG A 259 -14.89 2.44 14.43
N THR A 260 -14.39 3.29 13.55
CA THR A 260 -15.06 4.56 13.18
C THR A 260 -15.59 4.58 11.75
N THR A 261 -15.00 3.79 10.84
CA THR A 261 -15.43 3.74 9.44
C THR A 261 -16.63 2.80 9.30
N PRO A 262 -17.77 3.27 8.78
CA PRO A 262 -18.92 2.41 8.50
C PRO A 262 -18.64 1.47 7.33
N LEU A 263 -19.44 0.41 7.21
CA LEU A 263 -19.42 -0.47 6.05
C LEU A 263 -19.87 0.28 4.78
N GLU A 264 -19.01 0.32 3.79
CA GLU A 264 -19.26 0.95 2.48
C GLU A 264 -19.62 -0.13 1.44
N ALA A 265 -20.60 -0.99 1.78
CA ALA A 265 -21.14 -1.96 0.83
C ALA A 265 -22.23 -1.31 -0.02
N ARG A 266 -22.17 -1.50 -1.35
CA ARG A 266 -23.29 -1.19 -2.25
C ARG A 266 -24.31 -2.32 -2.15
N HIS A 267 -25.55 -1.99 -1.86
CA HIS A 267 -26.68 -2.90 -1.95
C HIS A 267 -27.17 -3.07 -3.38
#